data_febf30896ce9a789ab6cd439f558e64e
#
_entry.id   febf30896ce9a789ab6cd439f558e64e
#
_cell.length_a   1.000
_cell.length_b   1.000
_cell.length_c   1.000
_cell.angle_alpha   90.00
_cell.angle_beta   90.00
_cell.angle_gamma   90.00
#
_symmetry.space_group_name_H-M   'P 1'
#
loop_
_entity.id
_entity.type
_entity.pdbx_description
1 polymer ?
#
loop_
_entity_poly.entity_id
_entity_poly.type
_entity_poly.pdbx_seq_one_letter_code
_entity_poly.pdbx_strand_id
1 'polypeptide(L)'
;FEFVIRWVRKPLPGRVTTELFYLSVGDEVLLGDPTGEDLIIEDKYPNGEPDMRRVVCVGGGTGLAPFIAFANHFRDTNDKRQLVILHGASYVDELSYKRLLTDFENESKERGPDEWNFLYRAAISRPKEFYNRSWNGQVGRVESFFKANAQGVSPLDELVGEKVTPENTRIYICGYQGTIDGVMDYVADRGFVNRDNPHEDGTFEVKYESYG
;
A
#
# COMPACT_ATOMS: atom_id res chain seq x y z
N PHE A 1 -18.55 -3.77 -8.16
CA PHE A 1 -17.77 -3.08 -7.12
C PHE A 1 -17.38 -4.07 -6.05
N GLU A 2 -16.20 -3.92 -5.50
CA GLU A 2 -15.69 -4.70 -4.37
C GLU A 2 -15.23 -3.73 -3.28
N PHE A 3 -15.55 -4.03 -2.01
CA PHE A 3 -15.26 -3.16 -0.88
C PHE A 3 -14.43 -3.88 0.16
N VAL A 4 -13.45 -3.20 0.72
CA VAL A 4 -12.71 -3.66 1.91
C VAL A 4 -13.29 -2.93 3.12
N ILE A 5 -14.01 -3.65 3.97
CA ILE A 5 -14.72 -3.08 5.09
C ILE A 5 -14.21 -3.69 6.40
N ARG A 6 -13.77 -2.85 7.32
CA ARG A 6 -13.42 -3.28 8.67
C ARG A 6 -14.64 -3.20 9.59
N TRP A 7 -14.97 -4.29 10.24
CA TRP A 7 -15.99 -4.28 11.27
C TRP A 7 -15.46 -3.66 12.56
N VAL A 8 -15.83 -2.42 12.82
CA VAL A 8 -15.46 -1.71 14.05
C VAL A 8 -16.38 -2.15 15.20
N ARG A 9 -15.80 -2.79 16.22
CA ARG A 9 -16.55 -3.31 17.38
C ARG A 9 -16.28 -2.55 18.68
N LYS A 10 -15.16 -1.82 18.80
CA LYS A 10 -14.73 -1.13 20.01
C LYS A 10 -14.21 0.27 19.66
N PRO A 11 -14.38 1.26 20.56
CA PRO A 11 -15.07 1.22 21.87
C PRO A 11 -16.58 1.04 21.76
N LEU A 12 -17.19 1.45 20.67
CA LEU A 12 -18.60 1.25 20.32
C LEU A 12 -18.68 0.68 18.89
N PRO A 13 -19.68 -0.17 18.57
CA PRO A 13 -19.89 -0.63 17.22
C PRO A 13 -20.11 0.54 16.26
N GLY A 14 -19.42 0.51 15.10
CA GLY A 14 -19.68 1.45 14.02
C GLY A 14 -21.09 1.23 13.45
N ARG A 15 -21.88 2.28 13.35
CA ARG A 15 -23.28 2.16 12.85
C ARG A 15 -23.33 1.59 11.44
N VAL A 16 -22.69 2.28 10.47
CA VAL A 16 -22.72 1.88 9.06
C VAL A 16 -22.04 0.53 8.85
N THR A 17 -20.83 0.33 9.40
CA THR A 17 -20.12 -0.93 9.22
C THR A 17 -20.87 -2.11 9.84
N THR A 18 -21.55 -1.92 10.97
CA THR A 18 -22.37 -2.98 11.58
C THR A 18 -23.51 -3.38 10.66
N GLU A 19 -24.27 -2.42 10.11
CA GLU A 19 -25.37 -2.69 9.20
C GLU A 19 -24.87 -3.40 7.92
N LEU A 20 -23.74 -2.96 7.36
CA LEU A 20 -23.14 -3.62 6.18
C LEU A 20 -22.81 -5.10 6.42
N PHE A 21 -22.38 -5.47 7.64
CA PHE A 21 -22.10 -6.86 7.99
C PHE A 21 -23.37 -7.71 8.27
N TYR A 22 -24.53 -7.10 8.41
CA TYR A 22 -25.81 -7.79 8.53
C TYR A 22 -26.55 -7.96 7.19
N LEU A 23 -26.06 -7.34 6.11
CA LEU A 23 -26.65 -7.49 4.78
C LEU A 23 -26.54 -8.93 4.27
N SER A 24 -27.56 -9.33 3.56
CA SER A 24 -27.66 -10.61 2.84
C SER A 24 -27.67 -10.38 1.34
N VAL A 25 -27.37 -11.43 0.57
CA VAL A 25 -27.49 -11.37 -0.89
C VAL A 25 -28.92 -11.04 -1.30
N GLY A 26 -29.10 -9.98 -2.04
CA GLY A 26 -30.40 -9.44 -2.47
C GLY A 26 -30.84 -8.17 -1.74
N ASP A 27 -30.14 -7.79 -0.65
CA ASP A 27 -30.39 -6.52 0.01
C ASP A 27 -29.87 -5.36 -0.84
N GLU A 28 -30.55 -4.22 -0.77
CA GLU A 28 -30.19 -3.02 -1.52
C GLU A 28 -29.40 -2.05 -0.65
N VAL A 29 -28.38 -1.43 -1.26
CA VAL A 29 -27.60 -0.36 -0.65
C VAL A 29 -27.52 0.84 -1.57
N LEU A 30 -27.50 2.03 -1.00
CA LEU A 30 -27.27 3.26 -1.75
C LEU A 30 -25.77 3.53 -1.82
N LEU A 31 -25.24 3.62 -3.03
CA LEU A 31 -23.88 4.07 -3.28
C LEU A 31 -23.89 5.52 -3.73
N GLY A 32 -23.05 6.35 -3.13
CA GLY A 32 -22.71 7.66 -3.66
C GLY A 32 -21.80 7.56 -4.88
N ASP A 33 -21.49 8.71 -5.47
CA ASP A 33 -20.49 8.78 -6.53
C ASP A 33 -19.10 8.34 -6.00
N PRO A 34 -18.28 7.68 -6.84
CA PRO A 34 -16.89 7.39 -6.48
C PRO A 34 -16.14 8.67 -6.13
N THR A 35 -15.38 8.63 -5.04
CA THR A 35 -14.52 9.72 -4.59
C THR A 35 -13.07 9.20 -4.50
N GLY A 36 -12.10 10.11 -4.53
CA GLY A 36 -10.69 9.77 -4.55
C GLY A 36 -10.06 10.07 -5.91
N GLU A 37 -9.36 11.19 -5.99
CA GLU A 37 -8.73 11.65 -7.23
C GLU A 37 -7.19 11.52 -7.19
N ASP A 38 -6.63 11.26 -6.02
CA ASP A 38 -5.18 11.36 -5.80
C ASP A 38 -4.43 10.06 -6.08
N LEU A 39 -5.06 8.89 -5.88
CA LEU A 39 -4.44 7.60 -6.13
C LEU A 39 -4.68 7.11 -7.56
N ILE A 40 -4.16 7.88 -8.51
CA ILE A 40 -4.11 7.48 -9.93
C ILE A 40 -2.67 7.11 -10.26
N ILE A 41 -2.49 5.95 -10.90
CA ILE A 41 -1.18 5.50 -11.38
C ILE A 41 -0.70 6.48 -12.46
N GLU A 42 0.46 7.09 -12.21
CA GLU A 42 1.14 7.88 -13.22
C GLU A 42 2.11 7.01 -14.00
N ASP A 43 1.99 7.06 -15.31
CA ASP A 43 2.80 6.31 -16.27
C ASP A 43 3.74 7.21 -17.09
N LYS A 44 3.67 8.52 -16.86
CA LYS A 44 4.48 9.53 -17.56
C LYS A 44 4.96 10.62 -16.63
N TYR A 45 6.11 11.17 -16.98
CA TYR A 45 6.58 12.45 -16.46
C TYR A 45 5.79 13.62 -17.06
N PRO A 46 5.85 14.84 -16.45
CA PRO A 46 5.21 16.03 -17.01
C PRO A 46 5.65 16.39 -18.43
N ASN A 47 6.85 16.01 -18.84
CA ASN A 47 7.36 16.17 -20.20
C ASN A 47 6.81 15.15 -21.20
N GLY A 48 5.96 14.20 -20.76
CA GLY A 48 5.34 13.18 -21.58
C GLY A 48 6.17 11.90 -21.77
N GLU A 49 7.39 11.84 -21.25
CA GLU A 49 8.21 10.63 -21.28
C GLU A 49 7.64 9.54 -20.34
N PRO A 50 7.77 8.25 -20.69
CA PRO A 50 7.33 7.16 -19.83
C PRO A 50 8.04 7.20 -18.47
N ASP A 51 7.28 7.07 -17.40
CA ASP A 51 7.81 6.91 -16.05
C ASP A 51 7.95 5.43 -15.71
N MET A 52 9.16 4.92 -15.79
CA MET A 52 9.47 3.51 -15.54
C MET A 52 9.94 3.24 -14.11
N ARG A 53 9.79 4.21 -13.21
CA ARG A 53 10.14 4.02 -11.80
C ARG A 53 9.29 2.91 -11.16
N ARG A 54 9.89 2.22 -10.20
CA ARG A 54 9.18 1.30 -9.31
C ARG A 54 7.97 2.00 -8.65
N VAL A 55 6.89 1.26 -8.48
CA VAL A 55 5.69 1.71 -7.77
C VAL A 55 5.63 1.00 -6.42
N VAL A 56 5.74 1.74 -5.33
CA VAL A 56 5.60 1.24 -3.95
C VAL A 56 4.28 1.72 -3.39
N CYS A 57 3.39 0.78 -3.05
CA CYS A 57 2.10 1.02 -2.46
C CYS A 57 2.11 0.69 -0.97
N VAL A 58 1.68 1.61 -0.13
CA VAL A 58 1.66 1.48 1.33
C VAL A 58 0.22 1.53 1.83
N GLY A 59 -0.34 0.38 2.19
CA GLY A 59 -1.70 0.23 2.69
C GLY A 59 -1.74 0.05 4.20
N GLY A 60 -2.39 0.97 4.93
CA GLY A 60 -2.68 0.82 6.35
C GLY A 60 -4.09 0.25 6.58
N GLY A 61 -4.21 -1.00 7.05
CA GLY A 61 -5.52 -1.64 7.26
C GLY A 61 -6.33 -1.73 5.97
N THR A 62 -7.52 -1.11 5.93
CA THR A 62 -8.39 -1.07 4.73
C THR A 62 -7.83 -0.22 3.58
N GLY A 63 -6.81 0.60 3.84
CA GLY A 63 -6.08 1.34 2.80
C GLY A 63 -5.33 0.47 1.79
N LEU A 64 -5.37 -0.83 1.95
CA LEU A 64 -4.96 -1.77 0.92
C LEU A 64 -5.87 -1.72 -0.31
N ALA A 65 -7.16 -1.35 -0.18
CA ALA A 65 -8.17 -1.49 -1.21
C ALA A 65 -7.79 -0.93 -2.60
N PRO A 66 -7.33 0.33 -2.74
CA PRO A 66 -6.95 0.86 -4.06
C PRO A 66 -5.78 0.10 -4.68
N PHE A 67 -4.89 -0.47 -3.88
CA PHE A 67 -3.71 -1.18 -4.36
C PHE A 67 -4.00 -2.59 -4.88
N ILE A 68 -5.16 -3.17 -4.55
CA ILE A 68 -5.65 -4.37 -5.22
C ILE A 68 -6.02 -4.05 -6.68
N ALA A 69 -6.62 -2.89 -6.93
CA ALA A 69 -6.90 -2.43 -8.29
C ALA A 69 -5.60 -2.17 -9.07
N PHE A 70 -4.58 -1.57 -8.43
CA PHE A 70 -3.25 -1.40 -9.02
C PHE A 70 -2.63 -2.75 -9.39
N ALA A 71 -2.64 -3.74 -8.48
CA ALA A 71 -2.06 -5.06 -8.75
C ALA A 71 -2.75 -5.76 -9.93
N ASN A 72 -4.07 -5.71 -10.00
CA ASN A 72 -4.81 -6.25 -11.12
C ASN A 72 -4.46 -5.52 -12.44
N HIS A 73 -4.41 -4.19 -12.41
CA HIS A 73 -4.06 -3.39 -13.59
C HIS A 73 -2.66 -3.75 -14.12
N PHE A 74 -1.64 -3.76 -13.25
CA PHE A 74 -0.27 -4.11 -13.63
C PHE A 74 -0.17 -5.51 -14.23
N ARG A 75 -0.85 -6.49 -13.58
CA ARG A 75 -0.89 -7.87 -14.06
C ARG A 75 -1.55 -7.99 -15.44
N ASP A 76 -2.72 -7.37 -15.61
CA ASP A 76 -3.55 -7.53 -16.80
C ASP A 76 -3.00 -6.75 -18.00
N THR A 77 -2.25 -5.66 -17.75
CA THR A 77 -1.60 -4.85 -18.80
C THR A 77 -0.16 -5.27 -19.06
N ASN A 78 0.40 -6.22 -18.31
CA ASN A 78 1.82 -6.58 -18.34
C ASN A 78 2.72 -5.34 -18.16
N ASP A 79 2.40 -4.49 -17.19
CA ASP A 79 3.22 -3.31 -16.89
C ASP A 79 4.62 -3.76 -16.44
N LYS A 80 5.66 -3.19 -17.05
CA LYS A 80 7.06 -3.62 -16.85
C LYS A 80 7.69 -3.06 -15.59
N ARG A 81 7.02 -2.11 -14.94
CA ARG A 81 7.51 -1.55 -13.68
C ARG A 81 7.38 -2.57 -12.56
N GLN A 82 8.31 -2.53 -11.62
CA GLN A 82 8.15 -3.30 -10.39
C GLN A 82 7.05 -2.68 -9.52
N LEU A 83 6.05 -3.48 -9.15
CA LEU A 83 5.03 -3.12 -8.18
C LEU A 83 5.32 -3.79 -6.83
N VAL A 84 5.44 -2.99 -5.78
CA VAL A 84 5.64 -3.46 -4.40
C VAL A 84 4.44 -3.04 -3.56
N ILE A 85 3.76 -3.98 -2.92
CA ILE A 85 2.70 -3.68 -1.97
C ILE A 85 3.18 -3.99 -0.54
N LEU A 86 3.16 -2.94 0.29
CA LEU A 86 3.43 -3.01 1.73
C LEU A 86 2.12 -2.86 2.49
N HIS A 87 1.74 -3.86 3.28
CA HIS A 87 0.46 -3.88 4.00
C HIS A 87 0.67 -3.92 5.51
N GLY A 88 0.11 -2.97 6.23
CA GLY A 88 0.15 -2.91 7.69
C GLY A 88 -1.18 -3.25 8.33
N ALA A 89 -1.18 -4.11 9.35
CA ALA A 89 -2.34 -4.42 10.18
C ALA A 89 -1.98 -4.53 11.67
N SER A 90 -2.98 -4.55 12.53
CA SER A 90 -2.76 -4.85 13.96
C SER A 90 -2.69 -6.35 14.20
N TYR A 91 -3.50 -7.12 13.48
CA TYR A 91 -3.65 -8.56 13.64
C TYR A 91 -3.51 -9.28 12.30
N VAL A 92 -3.10 -10.55 12.36
CA VAL A 92 -2.92 -11.39 11.16
C VAL A 92 -4.23 -11.59 10.39
N ASP A 93 -5.34 -11.71 11.10
CA ASP A 93 -6.69 -11.87 10.53
C ASP A 93 -7.24 -10.58 9.89
N GLU A 94 -6.63 -9.43 10.17
CA GLU A 94 -6.92 -8.15 9.50
C GLU A 94 -6.15 -7.97 8.17
N LEU A 95 -5.23 -8.88 7.83
CA LEU A 95 -4.51 -8.85 6.55
C LEU A 95 -5.42 -9.36 5.42
N SER A 96 -6.36 -8.51 5.01
CA SER A 96 -7.23 -8.76 3.87
C SER A 96 -6.41 -9.04 2.61
N TYR A 97 -6.92 -9.87 1.70
CA TYR A 97 -6.25 -10.24 0.44
C TYR A 97 -4.83 -10.83 0.55
N LYS A 98 -4.33 -11.14 1.76
CA LYS A 98 -2.99 -11.72 1.93
C LYS A 98 -2.76 -12.92 1.02
N ARG A 99 -3.75 -13.83 0.93
CA ARG A 99 -3.63 -15.01 0.06
C ARG A 99 -3.52 -14.61 -1.41
N LEU A 100 -4.43 -13.77 -1.90
CA LEU A 100 -4.43 -13.29 -3.29
C LEU A 100 -3.09 -12.62 -3.64
N LEU A 101 -2.58 -11.73 -2.79
CA LEU A 101 -1.32 -11.03 -3.03
C LEU A 101 -0.11 -11.97 -2.98
N THR A 102 -0.18 -13.03 -2.15
CA THR A 102 0.84 -14.08 -2.15
C THR A 102 0.80 -14.92 -3.43
N ASP A 103 -0.40 -15.25 -3.91
CA ASP A 103 -0.59 -15.97 -5.17
C ASP A 103 -0.10 -15.12 -6.35
N PHE A 104 -0.33 -13.81 -6.34
CA PHE A 104 0.21 -12.85 -7.32
C PHE A 104 1.75 -12.81 -7.32
N GLU A 105 2.37 -12.81 -6.14
CA GLU A 105 3.84 -12.86 -6.05
C GLU A 105 4.40 -14.18 -6.59
N ASN A 106 3.71 -15.29 -6.38
CA ASN A 106 4.11 -16.58 -6.95
C ASN A 106 3.96 -16.60 -8.48
N GLU A 107 2.83 -16.10 -9.00
CA GLU A 107 2.62 -15.93 -10.44
C GLU A 107 3.70 -15.04 -11.06
N SER A 108 4.07 -13.94 -10.41
CA SER A 108 5.15 -13.05 -10.84
C SER A 108 6.49 -13.79 -10.96
N LYS A 109 6.82 -14.65 -10.00
CA LYS A 109 8.04 -15.47 -10.04
C LYS A 109 8.04 -16.49 -11.20
N GLU A 110 6.87 -17.06 -11.51
CA GLU A 110 6.71 -18.01 -12.61
C GLU A 110 6.80 -17.33 -13.99
N ARG A 111 6.20 -16.16 -14.14
CA ARG A 111 6.22 -15.38 -15.38
C ARG A 111 7.56 -14.70 -15.65
N GLY A 112 8.25 -14.31 -14.60
CA GLY A 112 9.50 -13.55 -14.65
C GLY A 112 9.31 -12.03 -14.71
N PRO A 113 10.36 -11.27 -14.33
CA PRO A 113 10.27 -9.82 -14.15
C PRO A 113 10.00 -9.04 -15.44
N ASP A 114 10.27 -9.62 -16.59
CA ASP A 114 10.02 -8.99 -17.90
C ASP A 114 8.54 -9.02 -18.30
N GLU A 115 7.74 -9.90 -17.67
CA GLU A 115 6.30 -9.99 -17.92
C GLU A 115 5.50 -9.38 -16.77
N TRP A 116 5.87 -9.70 -15.53
CA TRP A 116 5.28 -9.13 -14.35
C TRP A 116 6.25 -9.15 -13.17
N ASN A 117 6.53 -7.99 -12.57
CA ASN A 117 7.45 -7.84 -11.44
C ASN A 117 6.68 -7.35 -10.20
N PHE A 118 6.28 -8.28 -9.35
CA PHE A 118 5.43 -8.02 -8.19
C PHE A 118 6.02 -8.54 -6.88
N LEU A 119 5.98 -7.72 -5.84
CA LEU A 119 6.39 -8.08 -4.48
C LEU A 119 5.31 -7.68 -3.47
N TYR A 120 5.04 -8.55 -2.51
CA TYR A 120 4.12 -8.29 -1.40
C TYR A 120 4.79 -8.53 -0.06
N ARG A 121 4.68 -7.58 0.88
CA ARG A 121 5.11 -7.76 2.27
C ARG A 121 4.08 -7.16 3.21
N ALA A 122 3.91 -7.83 4.37
CA ALA A 122 3.03 -7.36 5.42
C ALA A 122 3.76 -7.15 6.73
N ALA A 123 3.27 -6.22 7.54
CA ALA A 123 3.75 -5.95 8.90
C ALA A 123 2.60 -6.01 9.90
N ILE A 124 2.88 -6.52 11.11
CA ILE A 124 1.92 -6.59 12.22
C ILE A 124 2.41 -5.73 13.37
N SER A 125 1.57 -4.77 13.79
CA SER A 125 1.94 -3.80 14.84
C SER A 125 1.79 -4.33 16.28
N ARG A 126 1.09 -5.47 16.49
CA ARG A 126 0.85 -6.06 17.80
C ARG A 126 1.36 -7.49 17.93
N PRO A 127 2.67 -7.75 17.72
CA PRO A 127 3.21 -9.12 17.63
C PRO A 127 3.08 -9.93 18.92
N LYS A 128 2.94 -9.28 20.10
CA LYS A 128 2.82 -9.95 21.38
C LYS A 128 1.41 -10.43 21.71
N GLU A 129 0.42 -10.00 20.93
CA GLU A 129 -0.96 -10.42 21.15
C GLU A 129 -1.15 -11.90 20.81
N PHE A 130 -2.04 -12.56 21.54
CA PHE A 130 -2.30 -14.00 21.40
C PHE A 130 -2.60 -14.42 19.95
N TYR A 131 -3.42 -13.65 19.25
CA TYR A 131 -3.84 -13.92 17.88
C TYR A 131 -2.72 -13.81 16.84
N ASN A 132 -1.61 -13.17 17.18
CA ASN A 132 -0.46 -12.94 16.31
C ASN A 132 0.71 -13.91 16.55
N ARG A 133 0.55 -14.94 17.37
CA ARG A 133 1.64 -15.86 17.78
C ARG A 133 2.31 -16.58 16.62
N SER A 134 1.59 -16.84 15.54
CA SER A 134 2.11 -17.52 14.36
C SER A 134 2.78 -16.57 13.35
N TRP A 135 2.81 -15.26 13.68
CA TRP A 135 3.41 -14.28 12.78
C TRP A 135 4.93 -14.36 12.82
N ASN A 136 5.54 -14.52 11.65
CA ASN A 136 6.99 -14.58 11.45
C ASN A 136 7.51 -13.56 10.44
N GLY A 137 6.66 -12.63 9.97
CA GLY A 137 7.02 -11.55 9.06
C GLY A 137 7.47 -10.28 9.79
N GLN A 138 7.46 -9.16 9.08
CA GLN A 138 7.86 -7.86 9.62
C GLN A 138 7.01 -7.47 10.84
N VAL A 139 7.69 -6.97 11.87
CA VAL A 139 7.08 -6.49 13.11
C VAL A 139 7.16 -4.98 13.18
N GLY A 140 6.03 -4.36 13.51
CA GLY A 140 5.88 -2.91 13.58
C GLY A 140 4.71 -2.43 12.74
N ARG A 141 4.57 -1.13 12.64
CA ARG A 141 3.62 -0.51 11.70
C ARG A 141 4.23 -0.56 10.28
N VAL A 142 3.42 -0.32 9.26
CA VAL A 142 3.86 -0.45 7.85
C VAL A 142 5.02 0.48 7.50
N GLU A 143 5.10 1.65 8.11
CA GLU A 143 6.22 2.58 7.94
C GLU A 143 7.57 2.00 8.38
N SER A 144 7.58 0.93 9.19
CA SER A 144 8.83 0.24 9.59
C SER A 144 9.61 -0.35 8.41
N PHE A 145 8.97 -0.58 7.26
CA PHE A 145 9.68 -0.99 6.04
C PHE A 145 10.66 0.07 5.51
N PHE A 146 10.44 1.34 5.85
CA PHE A 146 11.32 2.45 5.44
C PHE A 146 12.40 2.78 6.45
N LYS A 147 12.32 2.20 7.67
CA LYS A 147 13.26 2.48 8.75
C LYS A 147 14.62 1.85 8.46
N ALA A 148 15.60 2.69 8.20
CA ALA A 148 16.98 2.23 7.97
C ALA A 148 17.62 1.66 9.25
N ASN A 149 18.44 0.64 9.07
CA ASN A 149 19.32 0.07 10.11
C ASN A 149 20.59 0.94 10.29
N ALA A 150 21.52 0.51 11.13
CA ALA A 150 22.77 1.22 11.39
C ALA A 150 23.67 1.39 10.14
N GLN A 151 23.48 0.57 9.11
CA GLN A 151 24.18 0.65 7.83
C GLN A 151 23.46 1.56 6.81
N GLY A 152 22.34 2.18 7.20
CA GLY A 152 21.55 3.03 6.31
C GLY A 152 20.66 2.29 5.32
N VAL A 153 20.44 0.98 5.52
CA VAL A 153 19.63 0.11 4.65
C VAL A 153 18.31 -0.19 5.35
N SER A 154 17.20 0.03 4.67
CA SER A 154 15.86 -0.29 5.17
C SER A 154 15.40 -1.68 4.71
N PRO A 155 14.40 -2.30 5.38
CA PRO A 155 13.79 -3.54 4.91
C PRO A 155 13.25 -3.45 3.48
N LEU A 156 12.79 -2.27 3.03
CA LEU A 156 12.37 -2.06 1.66
C LEU A 156 13.57 -2.08 0.69
N ASP A 157 14.70 -1.43 1.04
CA ASP A 157 15.91 -1.47 0.21
C ASP A 157 16.41 -2.92 0.03
N GLU A 158 16.40 -3.71 1.12
CA GLU A 158 16.74 -5.14 1.06
C GLU A 158 15.80 -5.94 0.18
N LEU A 159 14.49 -5.66 0.28
CA LEU A 159 13.45 -6.34 -0.49
C LEU A 159 13.60 -6.13 -1.99
N VAL A 160 13.92 -4.90 -2.40
CA VAL A 160 14.03 -4.54 -3.83
C VAL A 160 15.45 -4.65 -4.38
N GLY A 161 16.44 -4.92 -3.52
CA GLY A 161 17.84 -5.15 -3.89
C GLY A 161 18.65 -3.88 -4.18
N GLU A 162 18.10 -2.71 -3.91
CA GLU A 162 18.77 -1.42 -4.11
C GLU A 162 18.22 -0.34 -3.17
N LYS A 163 18.94 0.77 -3.04
CA LYS A 163 18.46 1.91 -2.26
C LYS A 163 17.28 2.58 -2.99
N VAL A 164 16.19 2.74 -2.28
CA VAL A 164 14.99 3.45 -2.76
C VAL A 164 15.23 4.96 -2.72
N THR A 165 15.07 5.60 -3.87
CA THR A 165 15.27 7.06 -4.08
C THR A 165 14.17 7.64 -4.98
N PRO A 166 14.00 8.99 -5.01
CA PRO A 166 13.03 9.65 -5.88
C PRO A 166 13.20 9.34 -7.37
N GLU A 167 14.45 9.07 -7.80
CA GLU A 167 14.78 8.81 -9.20
C GLU A 167 14.36 7.41 -9.67
N ASN A 168 14.27 6.43 -8.74
CA ASN A 168 13.94 5.05 -9.08
C ASN A 168 12.59 4.56 -8.53
N THR A 169 11.87 5.38 -7.74
CA THR A 169 10.66 4.94 -7.04
C THR A 169 9.61 6.04 -6.96
N ARG A 170 8.33 5.66 -7.16
CA ARG A 170 7.14 6.40 -6.74
C ARG A 170 6.47 5.70 -5.57
N ILE A 171 5.91 6.47 -4.64
CA ILE A 171 5.26 5.94 -3.44
C ILE A 171 3.79 6.39 -3.42
N TYR A 172 2.89 5.44 -3.23
CA TYR A 172 1.46 5.65 -3.04
C TYR A 172 1.04 5.19 -1.66
N ILE A 173 0.40 6.05 -0.88
CA ILE A 173 0.03 5.74 0.51
C ILE A 173 -1.47 5.88 0.67
N CYS A 174 -2.11 4.87 1.26
CA CYS A 174 -3.51 4.94 1.64
C CYS A 174 -3.71 4.45 3.07
N GLY A 175 -4.29 5.28 3.92
CA GLY A 175 -4.47 4.97 5.33
C GLY A 175 -4.81 6.17 6.19
N TYR A 176 -4.69 5.99 7.51
CA TYR A 176 -4.82 7.10 8.45
C TYR A 176 -3.66 8.09 8.31
N GLN A 177 -3.89 9.36 8.68
CA GLN A 177 -2.88 10.40 8.64
C GLN A 177 -1.56 9.97 9.28
N GLY A 178 -1.60 9.31 10.44
CA GLY A 178 -0.38 8.82 11.10
C GLY A 178 0.41 7.75 10.33
N THR A 179 -0.19 7.09 9.33
CA THR A 179 0.56 6.22 8.41
C THR A 179 1.30 7.04 7.37
N ILE A 180 0.64 8.07 6.84
CA ILE A 180 1.21 9.01 5.86
C ILE A 180 2.39 9.74 6.48
N ASP A 181 2.18 10.37 7.64
CA ASP A 181 3.20 11.09 8.39
C ASP A 181 4.40 10.19 8.71
N GLY A 182 4.12 8.98 9.21
CA GLY A 182 5.18 8.03 9.56
C GLY A 182 5.99 7.52 8.37
N VAL A 183 5.41 7.41 7.17
CA VAL A 183 6.19 7.11 5.95
C VAL A 183 7.01 8.34 5.55
N MET A 184 6.38 9.53 5.52
CA MET A 184 7.07 10.79 5.16
C MET A 184 8.27 11.07 6.08
N ASP A 185 8.15 10.82 7.38
CA ASP A 185 9.26 10.99 8.34
C ASP A 185 10.52 10.16 7.96
N TYR A 186 10.33 8.99 7.31
CA TYR A 186 11.46 8.15 6.89
C TYR A 186 11.97 8.46 5.48
N VAL A 187 11.12 8.96 4.58
CA VAL A 187 11.52 9.14 3.18
C VAL A 187 11.92 10.57 2.84
N ALA A 188 11.54 11.56 3.65
CA ALA A 188 11.92 12.96 3.45
C ALA A 188 13.45 13.15 3.43
N ASP A 189 14.17 12.48 4.34
CA ASP A 189 15.64 12.52 4.39
C ASP A 189 16.31 11.88 3.16
N ARG A 190 15.53 11.13 2.35
CA ARG A 190 15.97 10.53 1.08
C ARG A 190 15.63 11.41 -0.13
N GLY A 191 15.03 12.59 0.10
CA GLY A 191 14.65 13.54 -0.93
C GLY A 191 13.25 13.35 -1.52
N PHE A 192 12.45 12.43 -0.99
CA PHE A 192 11.06 12.29 -1.41
C PHE A 192 10.21 13.45 -0.92
N VAL A 193 9.39 13.97 -1.81
CA VAL A 193 8.44 15.05 -1.52
C VAL A 193 7.04 14.66 -1.95
N ASN A 194 6.04 15.35 -1.43
CA ASN A 194 4.63 15.18 -1.77
C ASN A 194 4.06 16.48 -2.36
N ARG A 195 2.79 16.44 -2.77
CA ARG A 195 2.12 17.61 -3.38
C ARG A 195 2.04 18.85 -2.49
N ASP A 196 2.08 18.68 -1.16
CA ASP A 196 1.99 19.81 -0.22
C ASP A 196 3.32 20.55 -0.12
N ASN A 197 4.42 19.88 -0.42
CA ASN A 197 5.77 20.42 -0.45
C ASN A 197 6.52 19.86 -1.67
N PRO A 198 6.13 20.22 -2.90
CA PRO A 198 6.73 19.70 -4.12
C PRO A 198 8.14 20.24 -4.36
N HIS A 199 8.85 19.65 -5.34
CA HIS A 199 10.09 20.21 -5.87
C HIS A 199 9.84 21.59 -6.50
N GLU A 200 10.91 22.36 -6.77
CA GLU A 200 10.82 23.70 -7.37
C GLU A 200 10.09 23.70 -8.74
N ASP A 201 10.15 22.61 -9.47
CA ASP A 201 9.46 22.43 -10.74
C ASP A 201 8.00 21.93 -10.61
N GLY A 202 7.51 21.79 -9.36
CA GLY A 202 6.16 21.33 -9.04
C GLY A 202 5.98 19.82 -9.08
N THR A 203 7.02 19.02 -9.35
CA THR A 203 6.95 17.56 -9.33
C THR A 203 7.03 16.99 -7.92
N PHE A 204 6.53 15.79 -7.72
CA PHE A 204 6.61 15.04 -6.47
C PHE A 204 6.46 13.54 -6.71
N GLU A 205 6.99 12.73 -5.81
CA GLU A 205 7.03 11.27 -5.92
C GLU A 205 6.02 10.58 -5.01
N VAL A 206 5.57 11.24 -3.94
CA VAL A 206 4.67 10.65 -2.95
C VAL A 206 3.25 11.15 -3.16
N LYS A 207 2.34 10.23 -3.47
CA LYS A 207 0.90 10.46 -3.51
C LYS A 207 0.23 9.77 -2.34
N TYR A 208 -0.80 10.40 -1.79
CA TYR A 208 -1.52 9.78 -0.68
C TYR A 208 -2.99 10.17 -0.64
N GLU A 209 -3.79 9.27 -0.05
CA GLU A 209 -5.13 9.54 0.43
C GLU A 209 -5.25 9.19 1.91
N SER A 210 -5.77 10.14 2.69
CA SER A 210 -6.10 9.95 4.10
C SER A 210 -7.59 9.70 4.25
N TYR A 211 -7.94 8.72 5.08
CA TYR A 211 -9.33 8.52 5.51
C TYR A 211 -9.39 8.28 7.02
N GLY A 212 -10.34 8.94 7.68
CA GLY A 212 -10.62 8.91 9.13
C GLY A 212 -10.16 10.11 9.87
#